data_9947c0176b5ff16f5017ea804b5b230c
#
_entry.id   9947c0176b5ff16f5017ea804b5b230c
#
_cell.length_a   1.000
_cell.length_b   1.000
_cell.length_c   1.000
_cell.angle_alpha   90.00
_cell.angle_beta   90.00
_cell.angle_gamma   90.00
#
_symmetry.space_group_name_H-M   'P 1'
#
loop_
_entity.id
_entity.type
_entity.pdbx_description
1 polymer ?
#
loop_
_entity_poly.entity_id
_entity_poly.type
_entity_poly.pdbx_seq_one_letter_code
_entity_poly.pdbx_strand_id
1 'polypeptide(L)'
;MAIVSSIAFSSGLAGAADVVAKVNGVAIPQNKLDLLVKAAVAQGQPDSPELRNRIRDELITRELFVQEALKKGLDKSPELATQAELQRQGLLINAYLQDYFKANPITDDMMKKEYEAAKVQTGGKEYKARHILVKNEDEAKQIIAQLKKGASFEKLAAEKSEDTGSKGKGGDLDWSPPNRYVKPFSDALMKLKKGQMTDTPVQSPFGWHVIRLDDERPFKVPGFDEVKATIHQQLQNQAVQKAIADLRAKAKIE
;
A
#
# COMPACT_ATOMS: atom_id res chain seq x y z
N MET A 1 -58.23 -42.81 26.52
CA MET A 1 -58.23 -41.35 26.68
C MET A 1 -56.84 -40.81 26.31
N ALA A 2 -56.73 -40.31 25.11
CA ALA A 2 -55.50 -39.73 24.61
C ALA A 2 -55.64 -38.21 24.66
N ILE A 3 -54.75 -37.55 25.43
CA ILE A 3 -54.68 -36.08 25.53
C ILE A 3 -53.77 -35.59 24.43
N VAL A 4 -54.32 -34.93 23.43
CA VAL A 4 -53.62 -34.24 22.38
C VAL A 4 -53.26 -32.85 22.90
N SER A 5 -51.98 -32.60 23.22
CA SER A 5 -51.47 -31.28 23.62
C SER A 5 -51.17 -30.49 22.37
N SER A 6 -51.99 -29.49 22.07
CA SER A 6 -51.75 -28.53 20.98
C SER A 6 -50.69 -27.53 21.41
N ILE A 7 -49.52 -27.63 20.79
CA ILE A 7 -48.45 -26.62 20.90
C ILE A 7 -48.83 -25.46 19.95
N ALA A 8 -49.27 -24.35 20.51
CA ALA A 8 -49.46 -23.11 19.79
C ALA A 8 -48.09 -22.52 19.43
N PHE A 9 -47.70 -22.53 18.17
CA PHE A 9 -46.60 -21.74 17.63
C PHE A 9 -47.02 -20.27 17.66
N SER A 10 -46.57 -19.55 18.67
CA SER A 10 -46.63 -18.08 18.64
C SER A 10 -45.70 -17.58 17.57
N SER A 11 -46.27 -17.18 16.43
CA SER A 11 -45.59 -16.41 15.39
C SER A 11 -45.17 -15.07 16.00
N GLY A 12 -43.91 -14.97 16.43
CA GLY A 12 -43.33 -13.70 16.80
C GLY A 12 -43.47 -12.72 15.63
N LEU A 13 -44.19 -11.62 15.83
CA LEU A 13 -44.23 -10.47 14.95
C LEU A 13 -42.79 -9.97 14.80
N ALA A 14 -42.13 -10.40 13.71
CA ALA A 14 -40.98 -9.66 13.19
C ALA A 14 -41.53 -8.26 12.87
N GLY A 15 -41.08 -7.25 13.62
CA GLY A 15 -41.46 -5.86 13.40
C GLY A 15 -41.37 -5.54 11.92
N ALA A 16 -42.44 -4.94 11.37
CA ALA A 16 -42.51 -4.54 9.98
C ALA A 16 -41.28 -3.69 9.70
N ALA A 17 -40.30 -4.24 9.00
CA ALA A 17 -39.15 -3.46 8.54
C ALA A 17 -39.72 -2.33 7.69
N ASP A 18 -39.39 -1.08 8.01
CA ASP A 18 -39.82 0.08 7.24
C ASP A 18 -39.51 -0.16 5.76
N VAL A 19 -40.55 -0.12 4.93
CA VAL A 19 -40.49 -0.46 3.51
C VAL A 19 -40.54 0.82 2.69
N VAL A 20 -39.54 1.04 1.87
CA VAL A 20 -39.45 2.20 0.95
C VAL A 20 -40.46 2.06 -0.20
N ALA A 21 -40.58 0.86 -0.76
CA ALA A 21 -41.45 0.52 -1.87
C ALA A 21 -41.68 -1.00 -1.94
N LYS A 22 -42.67 -1.41 -2.72
CA LYS A 22 -42.88 -2.82 -3.13
C LYS A 22 -42.91 -2.90 -4.65
N VAL A 23 -42.18 -3.84 -5.23
CA VAL A 23 -42.10 -4.08 -6.67
C VAL A 23 -42.52 -5.52 -6.94
N ASN A 24 -43.67 -5.72 -7.58
CA ASN A 24 -44.25 -7.05 -7.83
C ASN A 24 -44.34 -7.92 -6.54
N GLY A 25 -44.70 -7.29 -5.42
CA GLY A 25 -44.79 -7.95 -4.12
C GLY A 25 -43.48 -8.03 -3.32
N VAL A 26 -42.31 -7.79 -3.92
CA VAL A 26 -41.00 -7.78 -3.25
C VAL A 26 -40.79 -6.43 -2.56
N ALA A 27 -40.54 -6.45 -1.25
CA ALA A 27 -40.31 -5.25 -0.46
C ALA A 27 -38.87 -4.76 -0.60
N ILE A 28 -38.73 -3.46 -0.80
CA ILE A 28 -37.43 -2.76 -0.72
C ILE A 28 -37.30 -2.18 0.69
N PRO A 29 -36.38 -2.67 1.53
CA PRO A 29 -36.31 -2.23 2.92
C PRO A 29 -35.61 -0.84 3.03
N GLN A 30 -36.00 -0.06 4.06
CA GLN A 30 -35.55 1.29 4.34
C GLN A 30 -34.00 1.38 4.47
N ASN A 31 -33.36 0.38 5.06
CA ASN A 31 -31.89 0.37 5.25
C ASN A 31 -31.12 0.43 3.92
N LYS A 32 -31.67 -0.05 2.79
CA LYS A 32 -31.04 0.12 1.46
C LYS A 32 -31.04 1.58 1.03
N LEU A 33 -32.16 2.29 1.25
CA LEU A 33 -32.27 3.72 0.97
C LEU A 33 -31.27 4.51 1.83
N ASP A 34 -31.29 4.26 3.15
CA ASP A 34 -30.45 4.99 4.09
C ASP A 34 -28.95 4.80 3.81
N LEU A 35 -28.54 3.59 3.41
CA LEU A 35 -27.17 3.31 3.02
C LEU A 35 -26.74 4.13 1.79
N LEU A 36 -27.58 4.22 0.76
CA LEU A 36 -27.28 4.98 -0.45
C LEU A 36 -27.33 6.49 -0.21
N VAL A 37 -28.29 6.98 0.60
CA VAL A 37 -28.35 8.39 1.03
C VAL A 37 -27.07 8.74 1.79
N LYS A 38 -26.65 7.93 2.75
CA LYS A 38 -25.39 8.13 3.50
C LYS A 38 -24.19 8.21 2.58
N ALA A 39 -24.12 7.35 1.57
CA ALA A 39 -23.03 7.38 0.59
C ALA A 39 -23.05 8.66 -0.26
N ALA A 40 -24.21 9.13 -0.69
CA ALA A 40 -24.35 10.36 -1.46
C ALA A 40 -24.01 11.60 -0.62
N VAL A 41 -24.42 11.62 0.65
CA VAL A 41 -24.06 12.72 1.59
C VAL A 41 -22.56 12.77 1.84
N ALA A 42 -21.90 11.61 1.96
CA ALA A 42 -20.44 11.55 2.09
C ALA A 42 -19.71 12.08 0.86
N GLN A 43 -20.37 12.14 -0.31
CA GLN A 43 -19.89 12.75 -1.56
C GLN A 43 -20.30 14.22 -1.72
N GLY A 44 -20.83 14.84 -0.67
CA GLY A 44 -21.19 16.27 -0.66
C GLY A 44 -22.59 16.59 -1.14
N GLN A 45 -23.47 15.60 -1.39
CA GLN A 45 -24.87 15.89 -1.71
C GLN A 45 -25.65 16.18 -0.41
N PRO A 46 -26.55 17.18 -0.40
CA PRO A 46 -27.40 17.43 0.77
C PRO A 46 -28.44 16.31 0.93
N ASP A 47 -28.67 15.87 2.17
CA ASP A 47 -29.81 14.98 2.47
C ASP A 47 -31.11 15.78 2.33
N SER A 48 -31.83 15.52 1.26
CA SER A 48 -33.07 16.21 0.94
C SER A 48 -34.16 15.23 0.49
N PRO A 49 -35.44 15.63 0.54
CA PRO A 49 -36.54 14.81 0.00
C PRO A 49 -36.33 14.44 -1.47
N GLU A 50 -35.77 15.34 -2.28
CA GLU A 50 -35.48 15.11 -3.69
C GLU A 50 -34.41 14.04 -3.89
N LEU A 51 -33.33 14.07 -3.10
CA LEU A 51 -32.30 13.02 -3.10
C LEU A 51 -32.89 11.68 -2.72
N ARG A 52 -33.66 11.63 -1.63
CA ARG A 52 -34.33 10.41 -1.15
C ARG A 52 -35.31 9.82 -2.17
N ASN A 53 -36.10 10.65 -2.83
CA ASN A 53 -37.00 10.24 -3.90
C ASN A 53 -36.25 9.68 -5.12
N ARG A 54 -35.20 10.36 -5.56
CA ARG A 54 -34.33 9.88 -6.67
C ARG A 54 -33.72 8.51 -6.35
N ILE A 55 -33.18 8.32 -5.14
CA ILE A 55 -32.59 7.04 -4.72
C ILE A 55 -33.67 5.96 -4.60
N ARG A 56 -34.86 6.32 -4.11
CA ARG A 56 -36.01 5.40 -4.08
C ARG A 56 -36.36 4.90 -5.48
N ASP A 57 -36.45 5.77 -6.46
CA ASP A 57 -36.78 5.42 -7.85
C ASP A 57 -35.64 4.59 -8.49
N GLU A 58 -34.38 4.87 -8.16
CA GLU A 58 -33.24 4.03 -8.56
C GLU A 58 -33.37 2.61 -7.96
N LEU A 59 -33.71 2.50 -6.69
CA LEU A 59 -33.90 1.19 -6.04
C LEU A 59 -35.03 0.39 -6.67
N ILE A 60 -36.16 1.04 -7.04
CA ILE A 60 -37.25 0.41 -7.75
C ILE A 60 -36.78 -0.12 -9.12
N THR A 61 -36.06 0.70 -9.86
CA THR A 61 -35.49 0.32 -11.17
C THR A 61 -34.52 -0.85 -11.04
N ARG A 62 -33.63 -0.81 -10.06
CA ARG A 62 -32.71 -1.93 -9.75
C ARG A 62 -33.47 -3.22 -9.47
N GLU A 63 -34.54 -3.16 -8.66
CA GLU A 63 -35.36 -4.33 -8.33
C GLU A 63 -36.03 -4.93 -9.56
N LEU A 64 -36.54 -4.10 -10.48
CA LEU A 64 -37.12 -4.58 -11.75
C LEU A 64 -36.07 -5.35 -12.60
N PHE A 65 -34.87 -4.82 -12.73
CA PHE A 65 -33.81 -5.53 -13.45
C PHE A 65 -33.37 -6.83 -12.77
N VAL A 66 -33.29 -6.83 -11.44
CA VAL A 66 -32.97 -8.04 -10.66
C VAL A 66 -34.02 -9.12 -10.89
N GLN A 67 -35.31 -8.79 -10.82
CA GLN A 67 -36.37 -9.73 -11.05
C GLN A 67 -36.33 -10.32 -12.47
N GLU A 68 -36.02 -9.50 -13.48
CA GLU A 68 -35.92 -9.98 -14.85
C GLU A 68 -34.67 -10.87 -15.04
N ALA A 69 -33.55 -10.54 -14.39
CA ALA A 69 -32.37 -11.39 -14.39
C ALA A 69 -32.61 -12.75 -13.74
N LEU A 70 -33.36 -12.77 -12.61
CA LEU A 70 -33.75 -14.02 -11.93
C LEU A 70 -34.68 -14.88 -12.80
N LYS A 71 -35.66 -14.27 -13.51
CA LYS A 71 -36.51 -14.98 -14.46
C LYS A 71 -35.70 -15.65 -15.57
N LYS A 72 -34.62 -15.01 -16.03
CA LYS A 72 -33.71 -15.57 -17.02
C LYS A 72 -32.72 -16.58 -16.47
N GLY A 73 -32.70 -16.81 -15.14
CA GLY A 73 -31.79 -17.74 -14.49
C GLY A 73 -30.36 -17.29 -14.47
N LEU A 74 -30.05 -15.98 -14.62
CA LEU A 74 -28.70 -15.44 -14.64
C LEU A 74 -27.99 -15.58 -13.29
N ASP A 75 -28.74 -15.65 -12.19
CA ASP A 75 -28.27 -15.93 -10.83
C ASP A 75 -27.60 -17.31 -10.67
N LYS A 76 -27.90 -18.25 -11.59
CA LYS A 76 -27.37 -19.62 -11.59
C LYS A 76 -26.01 -19.73 -12.25
N SER A 77 -25.45 -18.65 -12.78
CA SER A 77 -24.14 -18.65 -13.39
C SER A 77 -23.04 -18.90 -12.32
N PRO A 78 -22.21 -19.94 -12.47
CA PRO A 78 -21.09 -20.18 -11.56
C PRO A 78 -20.10 -19.02 -11.50
N GLU A 79 -19.92 -18.32 -12.62
CA GLU A 79 -19.07 -17.14 -12.71
C GLU A 79 -19.63 -16.00 -11.85
N LEU A 80 -20.92 -15.70 -11.97
CA LEU A 80 -21.57 -14.67 -11.16
C LEU A 80 -21.51 -15.00 -9.67
N ALA A 81 -21.71 -16.26 -9.29
CA ALA A 81 -21.58 -16.73 -7.92
C ALA A 81 -20.17 -16.49 -7.36
N THR A 82 -19.15 -16.82 -8.16
CA THR A 82 -17.75 -16.58 -7.79
C THR A 82 -17.44 -15.10 -7.64
N GLN A 83 -17.90 -14.25 -8.56
CA GLN A 83 -17.72 -12.80 -8.47
C GLN A 83 -18.43 -12.21 -7.23
N ALA A 84 -19.65 -12.63 -6.94
CA ALA A 84 -20.38 -12.19 -5.76
C ALA A 84 -19.67 -12.58 -4.45
N GLU A 85 -19.11 -13.80 -4.39
CA GLU A 85 -18.33 -14.24 -3.22
C GLU A 85 -17.05 -13.44 -3.05
N LEU A 86 -16.29 -13.17 -4.12
CA LEU A 86 -15.09 -12.32 -4.05
C LEU A 86 -15.43 -10.89 -3.61
N GLN A 87 -16.53 -10.32 -4.08
CA GLN A 87 -16.99 -9.01 -3.61
C GLN A 87 -17.35 -9.03 -2.12
N ARG A 88 -18.06 -10.06 -1.67
CA ARG A 88 -18.38 -10.25 -0.25
C ARG A 88 -17.12 -10.37 0.61
N GLN A 89 -16.14 -11.14 0.16
CA GLN A 89 -14.82 -11.24 0.84
C GLN A 89 -14.12 -9.88 0.91
N GLY A 90 -14.13 -9.11 -0.15
CA GLY A 90 -13.57 -7.74 -0.17
C GLY A 90 -14.22 -6.83 0.88
N LEU A 91 -15.54 -6.88 1.00
CA LEU A 91 -16.27 -6.12 2.03
C LEU A 91 -15.91 -6.57 3.45
N LEU A 92 -15.79 -7.88 3.69
CA LEU A 92 -15.37 -8.41 4.99
C LEU A 92 -13.94 -8.05 5.35
N ILE A 93 -13.01 -8.10 4.38
CA ILE A 93 -11.61 -7.68 4.59
C ILE A 93 -11.57 -6.18 4.96
N ASN A 94 -12.30 -5.34 4.24
CA ASN A 94 -12.35 -3.91 4.54
C ASN A 94 -12.94 -3.64 5.94
N ALA A 95 -14.02 -4.33 6.31
CA ALA A 95 -14.61 -4.21 7.62
C ALA A 95 -13.65 -4.65 8.74
N TYR A 96 -12.94 -5.77 8.54
CA TYR A 96 -11.90 -6.24 9.46
C TYR A 96 -10.76 -5.23 9.62
N LEU A 97 -10.25 -4.66 8.52
CA LEU A 97 -9.17 -3.67 8.58
C LEU A 97 -9.63 -2.38 9.27
N GLN A 98 -10.86 -1.94 9.05
CA GLN A 98 -11.42 -0.78 9.76
C GLN A 98 -11.49 -1.03 11.28
N ASP A 99 -11.95 -2.21 11.70
CA ASP A 99 -12.00 -2.59 13.10
C ASP A 99 -10.59 -2.71 13.70
N TYR A 100 -9.68 -3.35 12.96
CA TYR A 100 -8.27 -3.47 13.35
C TYR A 100 -7.62 -2.11 13.60
N PHE A 101 -7.83 -1.11 12.72
CA PHE A 101 -7.27 0.23 12.89
C PHE A 101 -7.96 1.04 13.97
N LYS A 102 -9.23 0.76 14.29
CA LYS A 102 -9.87 1.34 15.48
C LYS A 102 -9.22 0.84 16.78
N ALA A 103 -8.92 -0.46 16.83
CA ALA A 103 -8.25 -1.08 17.97
C ALA A 103 -6.75 -0.75 18.04
N ASN A 104 -6.11 -0.45 16.89
CA ASN A 104 -4.69 -0.18 16.76
C ASN A 104 -4.47 1.15 15.99
N PRO A 105 -4.82 2.29 16.56
CA PRO A 105 -4.72 3.57 15.86
C PRO A 105 -3.25 3.96 15.61
N ILE A 106 -2.98 4.51 14.43
CA ILE A 106 -1.70 5.14 14.14
C ILE A 106 -1.69 6.53 14.81
N THR A 107 -0.91 6.67 15.88
CA THR A 107 -0.86 7.90 16.66
C THR A 107 0.18 8.89 16.15
N ASP A 108 0.02 10.17 16.51
CA ASP A 108 1.00 11.21 16.21
C ASP A 108 2.38 10.89 16.80
N ASP A 109 2.42 10.27 17.97
CA ASP A 109 3.68 9.87 18.61
C ASP A 109 4.41 8.77 17.83
N MET A 110 3.66 7.79 17.27
CA MET A 110 4.24 6.78 16.39
C MET A 110 4.82 7.42 15.13
N MET A 111 4.10 8.37 14.52
CA MET A 111 4.56 9.08 13.33
C MET A 111 5.78 9.95 13.61
N LYS A 112 5.82 10.65 14.74
CA LYS A 112 6.99 11.44 15.17
C LYS A 112 8.21 10.56 15.42
N LYS A 113 8.01 9.41 16.08
CA LYS A 113 9.10 8.45 16.32
C LYS A 113 9.69 7.93 15.01
N GLU A 114 8.85 7.58 14.04
CA GLU A 114 9.29 7.15 12.71
C GLU A 114 10.04 8.27 11.96
N TYR A 115 9.51 9.49 12.02
CA TYR A 115 10.15 10.68 11.45
C TYR A 115 11.56 10.92 12.03
N GLU A 116 11.70 10.92 13.35
CA GLU A 116 13.01 11.12 13.99
C GLU A 116 13.99 9.97 13.68
N ALA A 117 13.50 8.72 13.61
CA ALA A 117 14.32 7.59 13.20
C ALA A 117 14.83 7.74 11.76
N ALA A 118 13.96 8.13 10.84
CA ALA A 118 14.32 8.39 9.44
C ALA A 118 15.33 9.57 9.32
N LYS A 119 15.12 10.64 10.09
CA LYS A 119 16.01 11.79 10.15
C LYS A 119 17.41 11.44 10.63
N VAL A 120 17.53 10.59 11.65
CA VAL A 120 18.82 10.09 12.13
C VAL A 120 19.52 9.28 11.02
N GLN A 121 18.78 8.46 10.28
CA GLN A 121 19.35 7.64 9.19
C GLN A 121 19.85 8.46 8.00
N THR A 122 19.37 9.69 7.80
CA THR A 122 19.89 10.56 6.73
C THR A 122 21.27 11.14 7.07
N GLY A 123 21.70 11.09 8.35
CA GLY A 123 22.95 11.67 8.80
C GLY A 123 23.04 13.20 8.61
N GLY A 124 21.93 13.86 8.28
CA GLY A 124 21.85 15.30 8.02
C GLY A 124 22.60 15.78 6.79
N LYS A 125 23.06 14.86 5.93
CA LYS A 125 23.80 15.16 4.69
C LYS A 125 23.22 14.39 3.52
N GLU A 126 23.36 14.95 2.33
CA GLU A 126 23.22 14.24 1.07
C GLU A 126 24.57 14.25 0.32
N TYR A 127 24.75 13.22 -0.46
CA TYR A 127 26.00 12.92 -1.14
C TYR A 127 25.76 12.89 -2.64
N LYS A 128 26.63 13.54 -3.39
CA LYS A 128 26.72 13.36 -4.83
C LYS A 128 27.76 12.28 -5.10
N ALA A 129 27.27 11.10 -5.46
CA ALA A 129 28.11 9.93 -5.63
C ALA A 129 28.07 9.42 -7.07
N ARG A 130 29.14 8.72 -7.45
CA ARG A 130 29.20 7.89 -8.65
C ARG A 130 29.53 6.46 -8.26
N HIS A 131 29.04 5.51 -9.04
CA HIS A 131 29.45 4.13 -8.86
C HIS A 131 29.61 3.37 -10.18
N ILE A 132 30.34 2.27 -10.11
CA ILE A 132 30.42 1.24 -11.13
C ILE A 132 30.02 -0.07 -10.45
N LEU A 133 29.00 -0.73 -10.96
CA LEU A 133 28.50 -2.03 -10.49
C LEU A 133 28.97 -3.12 -11.44
N VAL A 134 29.57 -4.17 -10.91
CA VAL A 134 29.99 -5.37 -11.67
C VAL A 134 29.63 -6.65 -10.93
N LYS A 135 29.63 -7.78 -11.64
CA LYS A 135 29.19 -9.07 -11.07
C LYS A 135 30.18 -9.73 -10.14
N ASN A 136 31.48 -9.51 -10.34
CA ASN A 136 32.53 -10.17 -9.58
C ASN A 136 33.56 -9.21 -9.00
N GLU A 137 34.20 -9.64 -7.93
CA GLU A 137 35.15 -8.82 -7.16
C GLU A 137 36.40 -8.50 -7.95
N ASP A 138 36.90 -9.43 -8.76
CA ASP A 138 38.18 -9.25 -9.48
C ASP A 138 38.05 -8.19 -10.57
N GLU A 139 36.91 -8.10 -11.21
CA GLU A 139 36.62 -7.03 -12.17
C GLU A 139 36.57 -5.67 -11.47
N ALA A 140 35.92 -5.58 -10.30
CA ALA A 140 35.91 -4.36 -9.51
C ALA A 140 37.32 -3.94 -9.05
N LYS A 141 38.19 -4.88 -8.65
CA LYS A 141 39.59 -4.62 -8.33
C LYS A 141 40.38 -4.09 -9.54
N GLN A 142 40.13 -4.67 -10.74
CA GLN A 142 40.77 -4.19 -11.97
C GLN A 142 40.34 -2.76 -12.31
N ILE A 143 39.04 -2.44 -12.13
CA ILE A 143 38.51 -1.08 -12.32
C ILE A 143 39.18 -0.10 -11.35
N ILE A 144 39.29 -0.44 -10.07
CA ILE A 144 39.97 0.38 -9.08
C ILE A 144 41.45 0.62 -9.50
N ALA A 145 42.14 -0.41 -9.97
CA ALA A 145 43.51 -0.29 -10.43
C ALA A 145 43.69 0.63 -11.65
N GLN A 146 42.73 0.60 -12.58
CA GLN A 146 42.68 1.50 -13.74
C GLN A 146 42.42 2.95 -13.32
N LEU A 147 41.46 3.17 -12.41
CA LEU A 147 41.11 4.48 -11.88
C LEU A 147 42.33 5.10 -11.14
N LYS A 148 43.05 4.31 -10.33
CA LYS A 148 44.30 4.74 -9.66
C LYS A 148 45.41 5.12 -10.63
N LYS A 149 45.39 4.60 -11.87
CA LYS A 149 46.30 4.97 -12.96
C LYS A 149 45.82 6.16 -13.79
N GLY A 150 44.69 6.80 -13.40
CA GLY A 150 44.16 7.99 -14.06
C GLY A 150 43.13 7.73 -15.17
N ALA A 151 42.58 6.51 -15.27
CA ALA A 151 41.47 6.26 -16.18
C ALA A 151 40.22 7.08 -15.79
N SER A 152 39.42 7.49 -16.78
CA SER A 152 38.16 8.21 -16.50
C SER A 152 37.14 7.30 -15.86
N PHE A 153 36.58 7.72 -14.73
CA PHE A 153 35.52 7.03 -14.04
C PHE A 153 34.26 6.91 -14.93
N GLU A 154 33.92 7.98 -15.61
CA GLU A 154 32.76 8.08 -16.50
C GLU A 154 32.84 7.10 -17.66
N LYS A 155 34.02 6.98 -18.28
CA LYS A 155 34.26 6.02 -19.38
C LYS A 155 34.14 4.59 -18.89
N LEU A 156 34.80 4.26 -17.77
CA LEU A 156 34.72 2.91 -17.18
C LEU A 156 33.31 2.57 -16.72
N ALA A 157 32.55 3.52 -16.18
CA ALA A 157 31.15 3.31 -15.84
C ALA A 157 30.31 3.01 -17.09
N ALA A 158 30.48 3.79 -18.16
CA ALA A 158 29.77 3.59 -19.43
C ALA A 158 30.09 2.23 -20.07
N GLU A 159 31.33 1.76 -19.96
CA GLU A 159 31.78 0.52 -20.58
C GLU A 159 31.46 -0.72 -19.73
N LYS A 160 31.68 -0.66 -18.42
CA LYS A 160 31.74 -1.81 -17.53
C LYS A 160 30.55 -1.94 -16.58
N SER A 161 29.87 -0.82 -16.24
CA SER A 161 28.82 -0.88 -15.22
C SER A 161 27.61 -1.69 -15.69
N GLU A 162 27.12 -2.56 -14.80
CA GLU A 162 25.85 -3.30 -14.97
C GLU A 162 24.64 -2.47 -14.50
N ASP A 163 24.85 -1.34 -13.80
CA ASP A 163 23.77 -0.45 -13.41
C ASP A 163 23.26 0.38 -14.58
N THR A 164 22.17 -0.07 -15.18
CA THR A 164 21.54 0.60 -16.32
C THR A 164 21.00 1.99 -16.00
N GLY A 165 20.71 2.29 -14.72
CA GLY A 165 20.16 3.57 -14.27
C GLY A 165 21.18 4.71 -14.30
N SER A 166 22.45 4.41 -14.00
CA SER A 166 23.54 5.40 -13.93
C SER A 166 24.62 5.23 -15.01
N LYS A 167 24.73 4.05 -15.62
CA LYS A 167 25.73 3.74 -16.65
C LYS A 167 25.84 4.82 -17.73
N GLY A 168 24.72 5.23 -18.33
CA GLY A 168 24.66 6.25 -19.39
C GLY A 168 25.00 7.67 -18.93
N LYS A 169 25.05 7.89 -17.60
CA LYS A 169 25.43 9.16 -16.97
C LYS A 169 26.83 9.09 -16.35
N GLY A 170 27.68 8.16 -16.78
CA GLY A 170 29.00 7.96 -16.23
C GLY A 170 29.02 7.53 -14.76
N GLY A 171 28.00 6.76 -14.36
CA GLY A 171 27.84 6.26 -13.00
C GLY A 171 27.24 7.25 -12.00
N ASP A 172 26.82 8.45 -12.42
CA ASP A 172 26.28 9.50 -11.54
C ASP A 172 24.92 9.09 -10.96
N LEU A 173 24.84 9.10 -9.63
CA LEU A 173 23.66 8.76 -8.83
C LEU A 173 22.90 10.00 -8.35
N ASP A 174 23.35 11.20 -8.77
CA ASP A 174 22.83 12.47 -8.34
C ASP A 174 22.92 12.69 -6.80
N TRP A 175 22.32 13.76 -6.30
CA TRP A 175 22.26 14.07 -4.88
C TRP A 175 21.28 13.14 -4.16
N SER A 176 21.74 12.40 -3.18
CA SER A 176 20.90 11.50 -2.39
C SER A 176 21.38 11.34 -0.95
N PRO A 177 20.47 11.25 0.03
CA PRO A 177 20.85 10.91 1.39
C PRO A 177 21.26 9.42 1.49
N PRO A 178 22.13 9.04 2.45
CA PRO A 178 22.70 7.70 2.52
C PRO A 178 21.68 6.57 2.70
N ASN A 179 20.55 6.85 3.31
CA ASN A 179 19.47 5.88 3.50
C ASN A 179 18.72 5.45 2.22
N ARG A 180 19.04 6.07 1.07
CA ARG A 180 18.53 5.65 -0.24
C ARG A 180 19.31 4.47 -0.82
N TYR A 181 20.46 4.13 -0.24
CA TYR A 181 21.33 3.05 -0.69
C TYR A 181 21.24 1.85 0.26
N VAL A 182 21.60 0.66 -0.23
CA VAL A 182 21.77 -0.50 0.63
C VAL A 182 22.92 -0.27 1.62
N LYS A 183 22.77 -0.85 2.82
CA LYS A 183 23.67 -0.57 3.96
C LYS A 183 25.17 -0.68 3.64
N PRO A 184 25.69 -1.73 2.95
CA PRO A 184 27.10 -1.80 2.63
C PRO A 184 27.59 -0.63 1.76
N PHE A 185 26.76 -0.18 0.82
CA PHE A 185 27.08 0.96 -0.04
C PHE A 185 27.12 2.27 0.76
N SER A 186 26.07 2.55 1.54
CA SER A 186 26.00 3.77 2.35
C SER A 186 27.11 3.86 3.40
N ASP A 187 27.43 2.75 4.07
CA ASP A 187 28.53 2.69 5.05
C ASP A 187 29.90 2.99 4.41
N ALA A 188 30.11 2.54 3.18
CA ALA A 188 31.34 2.84 2.43
C ALA A 188 31.35 4.30 1.96
N LEU A 189 30.23 4.79 1.39
CA LEU A 189 30.11 6.17 0.90
C LEU A 189 30.38 7.20 2.00
N MET A 190 29.78 7.01 3.19
CA MET A 190 29.93 7.94 4.33
C MET A 190 31.35 8.01 4.89
N LYS A 191 32.22 7.05 4.58
CA LYS A 191 33.65 7.06 4.97
C LYS A 191 34.54 7.80 4.00
N LEU A 192 34.03 8.08 2.79
CA LEU A 192 34.80 8.78 1.77
C LEU A 192 34.84 10.29 2.04
N LYS A 193 35.94 10.93 1.67
CA LYS A 193 36.01 12.39 1.56
C LYS A 193 35.72 12.82 0.13
N LYS A 194 35.32 14.07 -0.06
CA LYS A 194 35.11 14.66 -1.39
C LYS A 194 36.26 14.36 -2.34
N GLY A 195 35.93 13.83 -3.50
CA GLY A 195 36.89 13.42 -4.54
C GLY A 195 37.52 12.03 -4.33
N GLN A 196 37.27 11.36 -3.20
CA GLN A 196 37.80 10.02 -2.94
C GLN A 196 36.91 8.94 -3.54
N MET A 197 37.51 7.81 -3.86
CA MET A 197 36.83 6.56 -4.22
C MET A 197 37.19 5.46 -3.23
N THR A 198 36.41 4.38 -3.22
CA THR A 198 36.69 3.19 -2.44
C THR A 198 38.02 2.53 -2.88
N ASP A 199 38.86 2.20 -1.92
CA ASP A 199 40.13 1.53 -2.18
C ASP A 199 39.99 0.03 -2.45
N THR A 200 38.85 -0.55 -2.00
CA THR A 200 38.49 -1.94 -2.18
C THR A 200 37.05 -2.02 -2.69
N PRO A 201 36.70 -3.07 -3.44
CA PRO A 201 35.31 -3.31 -3.87
C PRO A 201 34.34 -3.42 -2.69
N VAL A 202 33.13 -2.90 -2.85
CA VAL A 202 32.04 -2.99 -1.86
C VAL A 202 31.00 -3.97 -2.31
N GLN A 203 30.83 -5.06 -1.56
CA GLN A 203 29.85 -6.09 -1.88
C GLN A 203 28.43 -5.68 -1.45
N SER A 204 27.44 -5.96 -2.29
CA SER A 204 26.01 -5.81 -1.99
C SER A 204 25.23 -6.98 -2.58
N PRO A 205 23.90 -7.08 -2.32
CA PRO A 205 23.06 -8.06 -3.00
C PRO A 205 22.99 -7.91 -4.54
N PHE A 206 23.39 -6.76 -5.07
CA PHE A 206 23.39 -6.47 -6.52
C PHE A 206 24.70 -6.82 -7.21
N GLY A 207 25.76 -7.02 -6.46
CA GLY A 207 27.11 -7.27 -6.98
C GLY A 207 28.18 -6.46 -6.25
N TRP A 208 29.22 -6.08 -6.96
CA TRP A 208 30.39 -5.38 -6.44
C TRP A 208 30.45 -3.95 -6.97
N HIS A 209 30.59 -3.00 -6.05
CA HIS A 209 30.60 -1.58 -6.36
C HIS A 209 31.99 -0.98 -6.20
N VAL A 210 32.34 -0.10 -7.12
CA VAL A 210 33.38 0.91 -6.96
C VAL A 210 32.68 2.25 -6.81
N ILE A 211 32.86 2.93 -5.67
CA ILE A 211 32.12 4.13 -5.31
C ILE A 211 33.06 5.33 -5.26
N ARG A 212 32.67 6.48 -5.82
CA ARG A 212 33.36 7.77 -5.69
C ARG A 212 32.42 8.80 -5.09
N LEU A 213 32.87 9.54 -4.10
CA LEU A 213 32.17 10.71 -3.58
C LEU A 213 32.60 11.96 -4.34
N ASP A 214 31.72 12.53 -5.14
CA ASP A 214 31.99 13.76 -5.88
C ASP A 214 31.82 15.00 -5.00
N ASP A 215 30.74 15.04 -4.17
CA ASP A 215 30.48 16.15 -3.26
C ASP A 215 29.56 15.73 -2.11
N GLU A 216 29.49 16.55 -1.04
CA GLU A 216 28.54 16.41 0.05
C GLU A 216 27.99 17.79 0.43
N ARG A 217 26.72 17.82 0.89
CA ARG A 217 26.08 19.04 1.40
C ARG A 217 25.08 18.72 2.51
N PRO A 218 24.71 19.72 3.33
CA PRO A 218 23.63 19.51 4.31
C PRO A 218 22.35 19.08 3.61
N PHE A 219 21.71 18.04 4.11
CA PHE A 219 20.40 17.58 3.66
C PHE A 219 19.32 18.30 4.46
N LYS A 220 18.50 19.09 3.79
CA LYS A 220 17.34 19.70 4.41
C LYS A 220 16.22 18.65 4.52
N VAL A 221 16.12 18.04 5.71
CA VAL A 221 15.03 17.11 5.99
C VAL A 221 13.70 17.88 5.89
N PRO A 222 12.73 17.41 5.10
CA PRO A 222 11.39 18.01 5.06
C PRO A 222 10.78 18.06 6.46
N GLY A 223 9.97 19.09 6.74
CA GLY A 223 9.29 19.22 8.02
C GLY A 223 8.35 18.04 8.29
N PHE A 224 8.12 17.73 9.58
CA PHE A 224 7.21 16.63 9.97
C PHE A 224 5.84 16.75 9.29
N ASP A 225 5.26 17.95 9.28
CA ASP A 225 3.93 18.18 8.70
C ASP A 225 3.89 17.95 7.19
N GLU A 226 5.01 18.20 6.48
CA GLU A 226 5.13 17.93 5.03
C GLU A 226 5.10 16.45 4.69
N VAL A 227 5.60 15.59 5.58
CA VAL A 227 5.71 14.15 5.37
C VAL A 227 4.76 13.31 6.21
N LYS A 228 3.98 13.93 7.09
CA LYS A 228 3.08 13.28 8.05
C LYS A 228 2.13 12.29 7.37
N ALA A 229 1.50 12.70 6.26
CA ALA A 229 0.58 11.83 5.52
C ALA A 229 1.29 10.59 4.94
N THR A 230 2.51 10.75 4.43
CA THR A 230 3.33 9.66 3.89
C THR A 230 3.74 8.69 5.00
N ILE A 231 4.17 9.20 6.15
CA ILE A 231 4.52 8.37 7.31
C ILE A 231 3.29 7.61 7.83
N HIS A 232 2.14 8.28 7.90
CA HIS A 232 0.88 7.63 8.30
C HIS A 232 0.56 6.44 7.38
N GLN A 233 0.61 6.65 6.07
CA GLN A 233 0.36 5.59 5.09
C GLN A 233 1.37 4.43 5.19
N GLN A 234 2.65 4.76 5.41
CA GLN A 234 3.70 3.75 5.61
C GLN A 234 3.43 2.90 6.85
N LEU A 235 3.09 3.51 7.98
CA LEU A 235 2.75 2.80 9.21
C LEU A 235 1.48 1.96 9.06
N GLN A 236 0.47 2.46 8.33
CA GLN A 236 -0.71 1.65 7.99
C GLN A 236 -0.34 0.40 7.20
N ASN A 237 0.49 0.55 6.17
CA ASN A 237 0.94 -0.58 5.37
C ASN A 237 1.73 -1.60 6.21
N GLN A 238 2.60 -1.14 7.09
CA GLN A 238 3.34 -2.01 8.02
C GLN A 238 2.39 -2.75 8.97
N ALA A 239 1.38 -2.07 9.51
CA ALA A 239 0.37 -2.67 10.39
C ALA A 239 -0.47 -3.74 9.66
N VAL A 240 -0.84 -3.51 8.38
CA VAL A 240 -1.52 -4.52 7.55
C VAL A 240 -0.61 -5.73 7.32
N GLN A 241 0.67 -5.52 6.97
CA GLN A 241 1.61 -6.62 6.79
C GLN A 241 1.80 -7.44 8.06
N LYS A 242 1.88 -6.77 9.21
CA LYS A 242 1.93 -7.44 10.51
C LYS A 242 0.67 -8.26 10.77
N ALA A 243 -0.52 -7.69 10.54
CA ALA A 243 -1.78 -8.42 10.70
C ALA A 243 -1.85 -9.66 9.81
N ILE A 244 -1.41 -9.56 8.54
CA ILE A 244 -1.32 -10.71 7.62
C ILE A 244 -0.37 -11.76 8.18
N ALA A 245 0.82 -11.38 8.64
CA ALA A 245 1.81 -12.31 9.20
C ALA A 245 1.25 -13.03 10.45
N ASP A 246 0.61 -12.28 11.36
CA ASP A 246 0.00 -12.83 12.57
C ASP A 246 -1.15 -13.81 12.26
N LEU A 247 -1.96 -13.51 11.23
CA LEU A 247 -3.03 -14.42 10.77
C LEU A 247 -2.46 -15.68 10.12
N ARG A 248 -1.45 -15.54 9.26
CA ARG A 248 -0.79 -16.69 8.60
C ARG A 248 -0.10 -17.62 9.60
N ALA A 249 0.52 -17.07 10.65
CA ALA A 249 1.17 -17.85 11.70
C ALA A 249 0.19 -18.72 12.52
N LYS A 250 -1.09 -18.34 12.56
CA LYS A 250 -2.16 -19.08 13.26
C LYS A 250 -2.97 -19.99 12.35
N ALA A 251 -2.83 -19.85 11.02
CA ALA A 251 -3.61 -20.59 10.05
C ALA A 251 -2.96 -21.94 9.75
N LYS A 252 -3.79 -22.97 9.58
CA LYS A 252 -3.37 -24.23 8.96
C LYS A 252 -3.53 -24.06 7.45
N ILE A 253 -2.41 -24.01 6.74
CA ILE A 253 -2.36 -23.88 5.28
C ILE A 253 -1.79 -25.20 4.74
N GLU A 254 -2.61 -25.90 3.97
CA GLU A 254 -2.28 -27.18 3.33
C GLU A 254 -2.03 -26.99 1.84
#